data_e981054ea82a97b7a8902f4975da6d16
#
_entry.id   e981054ea82a97b7a8902f4975da6d16
#
_cell.length_a   1.000
_cell.length_b   1.000
_cell.length_c   1.000
_cell.angle_alpha   90.00
_cell.angle_beta   90.00
_cell.angle_gamma   90.00
#
_symmetry.space_group_name_H-M   'P 1'
#
loop_
_entity.id
_entity.type
_entity.pdbx_description
1 polymer ?
#
loop_
_entity_poly.entity_id
_entity_poly.type
_entity_poly.pdbx_seq_one_letter_code
_entity_poly.pdbx_strand_id
1 'polypeptide(L)'
;MKKLLIPLIAAFAANTVSAAAPQQVIDISTDKVSMVLTAAPGGEVYFRHFGGRIDDPAPLADYKSNRRSDHGTEDLAYPATGGRNFREPALRVTHADGDMNTELRYVSHASKQLSDKNVTETVVKMTDCCQALDVELVFTAYARENVITTHAVIRNREKGPVTLHSFYSSSLPLKADKYLLTHLYGAWAREAQVDHTLLTHGSKSIESTREVRTTHTENPAFLLTLNSDSFSETCGEVIAGALAWSGNFRLNFEVDEFDVLTVLAGANPNASEYRLRPGETFTTPEMIYTHSFCGAGGASRNLHDWARNYGVYHGHEAVPTLLNSWEGAYFKFDAKVLKQMIDDAASMGLEMFVLDDGWFGNKYPRNNSNAGLGDWQVNAAKLPEGIDHIASYAHSKGLKFGIWIEPEMVNPKSELAEKHPDWIVRPPKREAPTTRNQWLLDLTNPKVQDFVF
;
A
#
# COMPACT_ATOMS: atom_id res chain seq x y z
N MET A 1 39.98 58.33 -46.69
CA MET A 1 39.69 57.58 -45.44
C MET A 1 38.32 57.97 -44.95
N LYS A 2 37.27 57.20 -45.25
CA LYS A 2 35.88 57.39 -44.77
C LYS A 2 35.66 56.46 -43.55
N LYS A 3 35.42 57.07 -42.37
CA LYS A 3 35.03 56.32 -41.17
C LYS A 3 33.58 55.96 -41.27
N LEU A 4 33.28 54.66 -41.23
CA LEU A 4 31.93 54.11 -41.12
C LEU A 4 31.58 54.07 -39.63
N LEU A 5 30.58 54.83 -39.21
CA LEU A 5 29.94 54.72 -37.91
C LEU A 5 28.84 53.67 -38.01
N ILE A 6 28.93 52.57 -37.24
CA ILE A 6 27.88 51.61 -37.06
C ILE A 6 27.09 51.99 -35.81
N PRO A 7 25.77 52.23 -35.86
CA PRO A 7 24.96 52.46 -34.66
C PRO A 7 24.74 51.16 -33.91
N LEU A 8 25.11 51.12 -32.63
CA LEU A 8 24.85 50.02 -31.71
C LEU A 8 23.37 50.18 -31.28
N ILE A 9 22.48 49.35 -31.82
CA ILE A 9 21.09 49.24 -31.35
C ILE A 9 21.11 48.34 -30.12
N ALA A 10 20.99 48.90 -28.95
CA ALA A 10 20.76 48.19 -27.69
C ALA A 10 19.27 47.72 -27.68
N ALA A 11 19.07 46.42 -27.92
CA ALA A 11 17.78 45.81 -27.70
C ALA A 11 17.55 45.67 -26.17
N PHE A 12 16.72 46.50 -25.61
CA PHE A 12 16.14 46.30 -24.28
C PHE A 12 15.19 45.11 -24.38
N ALA A 13 15.62 43.95 -23.90
CA ALA A 13 14.68 42.85 -23.61
C ALA A 13 13.81 43.30 -22.43
N ALA A 14 12.55 43.61 -22.72
CA ALA A 14 11.56 43.81 -21.70
C ALA A 14 11.35 42.47 -20.98
N ASN A 15 11.92 42.31 -19.81
CA ASN A 15 11.53 41.27 -18.88
C ASN A 15 10.06 41.52 -18.55
N THR A 16 9.15 40.83 -19.20
CA THR A 16 7.78 40.70 -18.75
C THR A 16 7.86 39.92 -17.44
N VAL A 17 7.74 40.61 -16.31
CA VAL A 17 7.45 39.99 -15.02
C VAL A 17 6.11 39.29 -15.22
N SER A 18 6.13 38.00 -15.47
CA SER A 18 4.94 37.18 -15.44
C SER A 18 4.33 37.36 -14.05
N ALA A 19 3.11 37.86 -13.97
CA ALA A 19 2.39 37.91 -12.69
C ALA A 19 2.39 36.47 -12.13
N ALA A 20 2.86 36.34 -10.87
CA ALA A 20 2.86 35.04 -10.21
C ALA A 20 1.45 34.46 -10.29
N ALA A 21 1.34 33.19 -10.67
CA ALA A 21 0.04 32.51 -10.71
C ALA A 21 -0.60 32.60 -9.31
N PRO A 22 -1.93 32.82 -9.22
CA PRO A 22 -2.60 32.89 -7.93
C PRO A 22 -2.42 31.56 -7.19
N GLN A 23 -2.29 31.61 -5.87
CA GLN A 23 -2.27 30.42 -5.03
C GLN A 23 -3.56 29.63 -5.22
N GLN A 24 -3.44 28.30 -5.41
CA GLN A 24 -4.57 27.42 -5.62
C GLN A 24 -4.85 26.63 -4.34
N VAL A 25 -6.12 26.52 -3.96
CA VAL A 25 -6.58 25.60 -2.92
C VAL A 25 -7.14 24.35 -3.57
N ILE A 26 -6.73 23.19 -3.12
CA ILE A 26 -7.14 21.88 -3.60
C ILE A 26 -7.85 21.18 -2.46
N ASP A 27 -9.18 21.16 -2.51
CA ASP A 27 -10.04 20.56 -1.48
C ASP A 27 -10.39 19.12 -1.87
N ILE A 28 -10.00 18.17 -1.01
CA ILE A 28 -10.28 16.75 -1.13
C ILE A 28 -11.07 16.37 0.11
N SER A 29 -12.40 16.41 0.00
CA SER A 29 -13.26 16.31 1.19
C SER A 29 -14.32 15.22 1.04
N THR A 30 -14.69 14.68 2.18
CA THR A 30 -15.81 13.77 2.41
C THR A 30 -16.92 14.49 3.19
N ASP A 31 -17.94 13.80 3.66
CA ASP A 31 -19.01 14.40 4.48
C ASP A 31 -18.49 14.94 5.82
N LYS A 32 -17.47 14.30 6.43
CA LYS A 32 -16.97 14.65 7.77
C LYS A 32 -15.46 14.87 7.85
N VAL A 33 -14.72 14.64 6.76
CA VAL A 33 -13.25 14.72 6.74
C VAL A 33 -12.82 15.63 5.59
N SER A 34 -11.82 16.49 5.84
CA SER A 34 -11.15 17.27 4.80
C SER A 34 -9.65 16.95 4.76
N MET A 35 -9.14 16.87 3.55
CA MET A 35 -7.72 16.91 3.23
C MET A 35 -7.52 18.10 2.28
N VAL A 36 -6.68 19.06 2.67
CA VAL A 36 -6.51 20.28 1.90
C VAL A 36 -5.04 20.48 1.53
N LEU A 37 -4.79 20.70 0.25
CA LEU A 37 -3.49 21.09 -0.27
C LEU A 37 -3.55 22.51 -0.82
N THR A 38 -2.39 23.18 -0.91
CA THR A 38 -2.26 24.44 -1.61
C THR A 38 -1.08 24.43 -2.57
N ALA A 39 -1.28 24.96 -3.78
CA ALA A 39 -0.18 25.19 -4.71
C ALA A 39 0.24 26.67 -4.63
N ALA A 40 1.48 26.91 -4.23
CA ALA A 40 2.03 28.26 -4.10
C ALA A 40 2.38 28.87 -5.46
N PRO A 41 2.53 30.20 -5.56
CA PRO A 41 2.97 30.88 -6.77
C PRO A 41 4.34 30.40 -7.28
N GLY A 42 5.21 29.88 -6.41
CA GLY A 42 6.49 29.28 -6.75
C GLY A 42 6.41 27.87 -7.31
N GLY A 43 5.21 27.26 -7.28
CA GLY A 43 4.95 25.91 -7.77
C GLY A 43 5.08 24.82 -6.71
N GLU A 44 5.45 25.16 -5.46
CA GLU A 44 5.46 24.19 -4.37
C GLU A 44 4.02 23.77 -4.04
N VAL A 45 3.80 22.47 -3.77
CA VAL A 45 2.51 21.93 -3.29
C VAL A 45 2.65 21.61 -1.82
N TYR A 46 1.88 22.30 -0.99
CA TYR A 46 1.90 22.12 0.44
C TYR A 46 0.69 21.34 0.94
N PHE A 47 0.91 20.55 1.95
CA PHE A 47 -0.14 19.93 2.74
C PHE A 47 -0.60 20.93 3.82
N ARG A 48 -1.91 21.18 3.94
CA ARG A 48 -2.42 22.21 4.85
C ARG A 48 -3.30 21.67 5.96
N HIS A 49 -4.07 20.63 5.66
CA HIS A 49 -4.99 20.07 6.64
C HIS A 49 -5.32 18.62 6.33
N PHE A 50 -5.43 17.82 7.37
CA PHE A 50 -6.13 16.55 7.38
C PHE A 50 -6.79 16.37 8.75
N GLY A 51 -8.12 16.24 8.77
CA GLY A 51 -8.89 16.18 10.00
C GLY A 51 -10.38 16.33 9.75
N GLY A 52 -11.09 16.88 10.74
CA GLY A 52 -12.51 17.19 10.61
C GLY A 52 -12.81 18.12 9.44
N ARG A 53 -14.02 18.01 8.90
CA ARG A 53 -14.47 18.77 7.73
C ARG A 53 -14.29 20.27 7.94
N ILE A 54 -13.69 20.94 6.95
CA ILE A 54 -13.62 22.38 6.81
C ILE A 54 -14.59 22.81 5.72
N ASP A 55 -15.58 23.66 6.05
CA ASP A 55 -16.59 24.10 5.09
C ASP A 55 -16.03 25.11 4.07
N ASP A 56 -15.13 25.98 4.51
CA ASP A 56 -14.43 26.93 3.64
C ASP A 56 -12.91 26.80 3.80
N PRO A 57 -12.23 26.08 2.91
CA PRO A 57 -10.77 25.93 2.96
C PRO A 57 -10.01 27.10 2.32
N ALA A 58 -10.68 28.10 1.70
CA ALA A 58 -10.03 29.21 1.01
C ALA A 58 -9.01 29.99 1.87
N PRO A 59 -9.26 30.25 3.18
CA PRO A 59 -8.28 30.93 4.02
C PRO A 59 -6.94 30.22 4.19
N LEU A 60 -6.89 28.89 3.95
CA LEU A 60 -5.64 28.13 4.01
C LEU A 60 -4.66 28.51 2.88
N ALA A 61 -5.13 29.19 1.83
CA ALA A 61 -4.28 29.79 0.82
C ALA A 61 -3.33 30.83 1.39
N ASP A 62 -3.78 31.59 2.37
CA ASP A 62 -3.01 32.70 2.97
C ASP A 62 -2.09 32.24 4.11
N TYR A 63 -2.05 30.92 4.39
CA TYR A 63 -1.19 30.40 5.44
C TYR A 63 0.28 30.75 5.16
N LYS A 64 0.90 31.41 6.12
CA LYS A 64 2.33 31.73 6.09
C LYS A 64 3.04 30.92 7.16
N SER A 65 4.07 30.22 6.73
CA SER A 65 4.98 29.56 7.65
C SER A 65 5.67 30.57 8.58
N ASN A 66 5.74 30.22 9.85
CA ASN A 66 6.56 30.94 10.83
C ASN A 66 8.00 30.43 10.91
N ARG A 67 8.33 29.38 10.14
CA ARG A 67 9.68 28.82 10.12
C ARG A 67 10.65 29.75 9.40
N ARG A 68 11.86 29.84 9.94
CA ARG A 68 12.94 30.54 9.28
C ARG A 68 13.39 29.79 8.03
N SER A 69 13.93 30.50 7.08
CA SER A 69 14.38 29.93 5.81
C SER A 69 15.52 28.91 5.93
N ASP A 70 16.21 28.86 7.06
CA ASP A 70 17.27 27.91 7.37
C ASP A 70 16.77 26.58 7.95
N HIS A 71 15.45 26.44 8.23
CA HIS A 71 14.83 25.22 8.73
C HIS A 71 14.18 24.35 7.63
N GLY A 72 14.52 24.59 6.38
CA GLY A 72 13.98 23.83 5.26
C GLY A 72 12.60 24.26 4.79
N THR A 73 12.04 23.49 3.88
CA THR A 73 10.69 23.69 3.35
C THR A 73 9.70 22.91 4.20
N GLU A 74 8.65 23.60 4.66
CA GLU A 74 7.58 23.00 5.47
C GLU A 74 6.62 22.17 4.62
N ASP A 75 6.11 21.11 5.22
CA ASP A 75 4.85 20.43 4.91
C ASP A 75 4.54 20.23 3.42
N LEU A 76 5.57 19.90 2.62
CA LEU A 76 5.36 19.54 1.22
C LEU A 76 4.42 18.34 1.13
N ALA A 77 3.48 18.38 0.19
CA ALA A 77 2.53 17.29 -0.04
C ALA A 77 3.22 15.99 -0.47
N TYR A 78 4.35 16.12 -1.17
CA TYR A 78 5.17 14.97 -1.57
C TYR A 78 6.65 15.38 -1.62
N PRO A 79 7.34 15.36 -0.49
CA PRO A 79 8.73 15.81 -0.41
C PRO A 79 9.66 14.85 -1.17
N ALA A 80 10.51 15.41 -2.03
CA ALA A 80 11.55 14.67 -2.74
C ALA A 80 12.95 15.07 -2.21
N THR A 81 13.96 14.28 -2.54
CA THR A 81 15.37 14.60 -2.23
C THR A 81 15.78 15.87 -2.97
N GLY A 82 16.29 16.86 -2.27
CA GLY A 82 16.60 18.19 -2.81
C GLY A 82 15.55 19.21 -2.38
N GLY A 83 15.49 20.37 -3.06
CA GLY A 83 14.46 21.41 -2.81
C GLY A 83 14.37 21.90 -1.37
N ARG A 84 15.46 21.76 -0.58
CA ARG A 84 15.49 22.14 0.85
C ARG A 84 14.55 21.32 1.75
N ASN A 85 14.23 20.09 1.37
CA ASN A 85 13.59 19.14 2.26
C ASN A 85 14.64 18.54 3.22
N PHE A 86 14.49 18.73 4.54
CA PHE A 86 15.42 18.25 5.57
C PHE A 86 14.88 17.06 6.37
N ARG A 87 13.72 16.54 5.99
CA ARG A 87 13.11 15.31 6.54
C ARG A 87 13.33 14.15 5.59
N GLU A 88 12.97 12.95 6.03
CA GLU A 88 12.95 11.80 5.12
C GLU A 88 12.08 12.11 3.89
N PRO A 89 12.60 11.96 2.66
CA PRO A 89 11.83 12.24 1.46
C PRO A 89 10.88 11.09 1.12
N ALA A 90 9.69 11.44 0.64
CA ALA A 90 8.75 10.46 0.08
C ALA A 90 9.26 9.90 -1.26
N LEU A 91 10.01 10.69 -2.01
CA LEU A 91 10.59 10.29 -3.28
C LEU A 91 12.11 10.53 -3.31
N ARG A 92 12.88 9.49 -3.64
CA ARG A 92 14.30 9.58 -3.88
C ARG A 92 14.65 8.91 -5.21
N VAL A 93 15.21 9.71 -6.12
CA VAL A 93 15.51 9.32 -7.51
C VAL A 93 16.97 9.57 -7.81
N THR A 94 17.60 8.68 -8.57
CA THR A 94 18.79 9.00 -9.36
C THR A 94 18.35 9.17 -10.81
N HIS A 95 18.48 10.39 -11.33
CA HIS A 95 18.12 10.75 -12.70
C HIS A 95 19.07 10.12 -13.73
N ALA A 96 18.71 10.17 -15.00
CA ALA A 96 19.46 9.52 -16.06
C ALA A 96 20.89 10.05 -16.24
N ASP A 97 21.16 11.29 -15.84
CA ASP A 97 22.48 11.95 -15.86
C ASP A 97 23.28 11.75 -14.56
N GLY A 98 22.69 11.08 -13.55
CA GLY A 98 23.28 10.82 -12.24
C GLY A 98 22.96 11.86 -11.17
N ASP A 99 22.22 12.92 -11.49
CA ASP A 99 21.71 13.85 -10.48
C ASP A 99 20.73 13.14 -9.53
N MET A 100 20.72 13.54 -8.26
CA MET A 100 19.84 13.00 -7.22
C MET A 100 18.88 14.05 -6.66
N ASN A 101 18.93 15.28 -7.17
CA ASN A 101 18.02 16.33 -6.73
C ASN A 101 16.73 16.28 -7.56
N THR A 102 15.61 16.32 -6.90
CA THR A 102 14.27 16.35 -7.50
C THR A 102 13.46 17.47 -6.82
N GLU A 103 13.06 18.44 -7.60
CA GLU A 103 12.27 19.58 -7.10
C GLU A 103 10.96 19.67 -7.86
N LEU A 104 9.92 19.07 -7.28
CA LEU A 104 8.60 18.97 -7.88
C LEU A 104 7.86 20.30 -7.86
N ARG A 105 7.32 20.70 -9.01
CA ARG A 105 6.55 21.93 -9.21
C ARG A 105 5.15 21.59 -9.72
N TYR A 106 4.16 22.27 -9.15
CA TYR A 106 2.77 22.19 -9.54
C TYR A 106 2.56 22.54 -11.02
N VAL A 107 1.78 21.72 -11.71
CA VAL A 107 1.37 21.94 -13.09
C VAL A 107 -0.13 22.24 -13.16
N SER A 108 -0.94 21.37 -12.58
CA SER A 108 -2.39 21.48 -12.59
C SER A 108 -3.02 20.52 -11.59
N HIS A 109 -4.30 20.71 -11.29
CA HIS A 109 -5.12 19.70 -10.66
C HIS A 109 -6.50 19.62 -11.33
N ALA A 110 -7.15 18.49 -11.15
CA ALA A 110 -8.51 18.28 -11.62
C ALA A 110 -9.24 17.32 -10.67
N SER A 111 -10.48 17.64 -10.36
CA SER A 111 -11.38 16.77 -9.62
C SER A 111 -12.49 16.27 -10.52
N LYS A 112 -12.78 14.97 -10.43
CA LYS A 112 -13.80 14.30 -11.22
C LYS A 112 -14.65 13.40 -10.34
N GLN A 113 -15.96 13.61 -10.35
CA GLN A 113 -16.89 12.65 -9.77
C GLN A 113 -16.92 11.40 -10.62
N LEU A 114 -16.76 10.23 -10.01
CA LEU A 114 -16.76 8.94 -10.69
C LEU A 114 -18.20 8.48 -11.03
N SER A 115 -18.33 7.29 -11.59
CA SER A 115 -19.65 6.68 -11.89
C SER A 115 -20.51 6.52 -10.65
N ASP A 116 -19.91 6.15 -9.53
CA ASP A 116 -20.51 6.29 -8.21
C ASP A 116 -20.39 7.76 -7.77
N LYS A 117 -21.52 8.43 -7.67
CA LYS A 117 -21.59 9.85 -7.26
C LYS A 117 -21.12 10.12 -5.84
N ASN A 118 -20.95 9.09 -5.03
CA ASN A 118 -20.35 9.15 -3.70
C ASN A 118 -18.82 9.29 -3.75
N VAL A 119 -18.20 9.05 -4.89
CA VAL A 119 -16.75 8.96 -5.05
C VAL A 119 -16.23 10.06 -5.96
N THR A 120 -15.27 10.84 -5.46
CA THR A 120 -14.58 11.90 -6.22
C THR A 120 -13.08 11.61 -6.28
N GLU A 121 -12.53 11.57 -7.48
CA GLU A 121 -11.09 11.47 -7.72
C GLU A 121 -10.52 12.86 -7.98
N THR A 122 -9.43 13.21 -7.30
CA THR A 122 -8.66 14.44 -7.51
C THR A 122 -7.22 14.08 -7.84
N VAL A 123 -6.74 14.57 -8.98
CA VAL A 123 -5.36 14.35 -9.46
C VAL A 123 -4.61 15.66 -9.41
N VAL A 124 -3.48 15.70 -8.68
CA VAL A 124 -2.56 16.83 -8.61
C VAL A 124 -1.31 16.47 -9.41
N LYS A 125 -1.06 17.20 -10.49
CA LYS A 125 0.08 16.98 -11.39
C LYS A 125 1.23 17.87 -11.03
N MET A 126 2.41 17.27 -10.91
CA MET A 126 3.67 17.94 -10.66
C MET A 126 4.72 17.47 -11.67
N THR A 127 5.70 18.30 -11.95
CA THR A 127 6.87 17.94 -12.75
C THR A 127 8.14 18.43 -12.05
N ASP A 128 9.25 17.76 -12.24
CA ASP A 128 10.54 18.27 -11.78
C ASP A 128 10.91 19.55 -12.53
N CYS A 129 11.55 20.51 -11.85
CA CYS A 129 11.91 21.82 -12.45
C CYS A 129 13.04 21.73 -13.50
N CYS A 130 13.86 20.69 -13.45
CA CYS A 130 15.08 20.55 -14.24
C CYS A 130 15.11 19.28 -15.09
N GLN A 131 14.53 18.19 -14.58
CA GLN A 131 14.52 16.89 -15.20
C GLN A 131 13.13 16.55 -15.77
N ALA A 132 13.08 15.67 -16.76
CA ALA A 132 11.80 15.27 -17.36
C ALA A 132 11.16 14.12 -16.56
N LEU A 133 10.82 14.38 -15.29
CA LEU A 133 10.15 13.46 -14.37
C LEU A 133 8.81 14.07 -13.93
N ASP A 134 7.73 13.34 -14.12
CA ASP A 134 6.40 13.75 -13.66
C ASP A 134 5.96 12.92 -12.46
N VAL A 135 5.22 13.55 -11.56
CA VAL A 135 4.55 12.90 -10.43
C VAL A 135 3.11 13.38 -10.39
N GLU A 136 2.18 12.43 -10.36
CA GLU A 136 0.77 12.70 -10.09
C GLU A 136 0.43 12.16 -8.70
N LEU A 137 -0.13 12.99 -7.83
CA LEU A 137 -0.76 12.53 -6.59
C LEU A 137 -2.25 12.32 -6.88
N VAL A 138 -2.70 11.11 -6.71
CA VAL A 138 -4.09 10.72 -6.92
C VAL A 138 -4.76 10.55 -5.58
N PHE A 139 -5.86 11.24 -5.38
CA PHE A 139 -6.69 11.16 -4.18
C PHE A 139 -8.09 10.72 -4.56
N THR A 140 -8.64 9.75 -3.82
CA THR A 140 -10.03 9.32 -4.01
C THR A 140 -10.78 9.51 -2.71
N ALA A 141 -11.77 10.39 -2.71
CA ALA A 141 -12.61 10.68 -1.56
C ALA A 141 -13.93 9.90 -1.67
N TYR A 142 -14.22 9.10 -0.65
CA TYR A 142 -15.45 8.33 -0.46
C TYR A 142 -16.31 9.07 0.56
N ALA A 143 -17.27 9.88 0.06
CA ALA A 143 -17.93 10.91 0.86
C ALA A 143 -18.64 10.36 2.10
N ARG A 144 -19.49 9.35 1.96
CA ARG A 144 -20.31 8.78 3.05
C ARG A 144 -19.49 8.00 4.06
N GLU A 145 -18.48 7.26 3.59
CA GLU A 145 -17.60 6.42 4.40
C GLU A 145 -16.53 7.23 5.13
N ASN A 146 -16.35 8.51 4.76
CA ASN A 146 -15.34 9.40 5.33
C ASN A 146 -13.92 8.85 5.21
N VAL A 147 -13.63 8.24 4.07
CA VAL A 147 -12.33 7.67 3.73
C VAL A 147 -11.74 8.42 2.55
N ILE A 148 -10.45 8.69 2.60
CA ILE A 148 -9.67 9.23 1.50
C ILE A 148 -8.53 8.26 1.23
N THR A 149 -8.43 7.78 -0.01
CA THR A 149 -7.26 7.00 -0.44
C THR A 149 -6.32 7.87 -1.25
N THR A 150 -5.03 7.52 -1.24
CA THR A 150 -4.00 8.25 -2.01
C THR A 150 -2.89 7.35 -2.48
N HIS A 151 -2.38 7.65 -3.68
CA HIS A 151 -1.16 7.04 -4.22
C HIS A 151 -0.44 8.01 -5.14
N ALA A 152 0.81 7.70 -5.46
CA ALA A 152 1.62 8.46 -6.42
C ALA A 152 1.81 7.68 -7.72
N VAL A 153 1.77 8.40 -8.83
CA VAL A 153 2.09 7.89 -10.17
C VAL A 153 3.33 8.64 -10.67
N ILE A 154 4.43 7.93 -10.84
CA ILE A 154 5.74 8.47 -11.20
C ILE A 154 6.03 8.08 -12.64
N ARG A 155 6.27 9.06 -13.51
CA ARG A 155 6.51 8.83 -14.94
C ARG A 155 7.87 9.36 -15.36
N ASN A 156 8.69 8.47 -15.93
CA ASN A 156 9.95 8.86 -16.52
C ASN A 156 9.76 9.34 -17.97
N ARG A 157 10.04 10.62 -18.24
CA ARG A 157 10.07 11.20 -19.57
C ARG A 157 11.51 11.59 -20.01
N GLU A 158 12.50 11.23 -19.22
CA GLU A 158 13.92 11.43 -19.57
C GLU A 158 14.35 10.52 -20.71
N LYS A 159 15.48 10.80 -21.32
CA LYS A 159 16.04 10.00 -22.43
C LYS A 159 16.68 8.70 -21.97
N GLY A 160 17.04 8.60 -20.69
CA GLY A 160 17.64 7.43 -20.06
C GLY A 160 16.79 6.87 -18.91
N PRO A 161 17.15 5.70 -18.38
CA PRO A 161 16.46 5.13 -17.23
C PRO A 161 16.79 5.93 -15.97
N VAL A 162 15.79 6.08 -15.09
CA VAL A 162 15.96 6.62 -13.74
C VAL A 162 15.87 5.48 -12.72
N THR A 163 16.47 5.65 -11.55
CA THR A 163 16.38 4.66 -10.46
C THR A 163 15.62 5.27 -9.30
N LEU A 164 14.50 4.64 -8.92
CA LEU A 164 13.72 5.00 -7.75
C LEU A 164 14.28 4.23 -6.55
N HIS A 165 14.76 4.95 -5.52
CA HIS A 165 15.31 4.38 -4.27
C HIS A 165 14.31 4.37 -3.14
N SER A 166 13.46 5.41 -3.05
CA SER A 166 12.26 5.42 -2.21
C SER A 166 11.11 6.04 -2.99
N PHE A 167 9.91 5.51 -2.78
CA PHE A 167 8.71 5.87 -3.52
C PHE A 167 7.48 5.59 -2.66
N TYR A 168 7.37 6.37 -1.57
CA TYR A 168 6.23 6.24 -0.67
C TYR A 168 4.92 6.61 -1.37
N SER A 169 3.82 6.01 -0.93
CA SER A 169 2.48 6.29 -1.46
C SER A 169 1.96 7.64 -1.02
N SER A 170 2.37 8.07 0.16
CA SER A 170 1.91 9.33 0.75
C SER A 170 2.89 9.91 1.76
N SER A 171 2.77 11.23 1.97
CA SER A 171 3.36 11.99 3.06
C SER A 171 2.25 12.75 3.75
N LEU A 172 2.08 12.55 5.06
CA LEU A 172 1.03 13.16 5.87
C LEU A 172 1.66 13.91 7.03
N PRO A 173 1.88 15.23 6.91
CA PRO A 173 2.31 16.07 8.03
C PRO A 173 1.12 16.41 8.94
N LEU A 174 1.30 16.30 10.24
CA LEU A 174 0.30 16.54 11.28
C LEU A 174 0.89 17.38 12.40
N LYS A 175 0.08 18.26 13.01
CA LYS A 175 0.49 19.04 14.15
C LYS A 175 -0.50 18.87 15.30
N ALA A 176 -0.01 18.33 16.42
CA ALA A 176 -0.75 18.14 17.65
C ALA A 176 0.21 18.24 18.85
N ASP A 177 -0.33 18.40 20.06
CA ASP A 177 0.50 18.46 21.27
C ASP A 177 1.05 17.08 21.67
N LYS A 178 0.35 16.01 21.31
CA LYS A 178 0.73 14.61 21.58
C LYS A 178 0.27 13.70 20.44
N TYR A 179 1.02 12.62 20.24
CA TYR A 179 0.75 11.58 19.25
C TYR A 179 0.86 10.21 19.90
N LEU A 180 -0.26 9.53 20.15
CA LEU A 180 -0.26 8.16 20.62
C LEU A 180 -0.47 7.21 19.44
N LEU A 181 0.59 6.53 19.04
CA LEU A 181 0.54 5.52 17.99
C LEU A 181 0.06 4.19 18.58
N THR A 182 -0.97 3.62 17.97
CA THR A 182 -1.47 2.28 18.24
C THR A 182 -1.32 1.43 16.99
N HIS A 183 -0.68 0.27 17.11
CA HIS A 183 -0.51 -0.66 15.99
C HIS A 183 -0.63 -2.12 16.44
N LEU A 184 -0.74 -3.00 15.45
CA LEU A 184 -0.85 -4.44 15.67
C LEU A 184 0.45 -5.14 15.26
N TYR A 185 0.93 -6.01 16.12
CA TYR A 185 2.08 -6.89 15.85
C TYR A 185 1.72 -8.33 16.21
N GLY A 186 2.59 -9.29 15.92
CA GLY A 186 2.30 -10.65 16.33
C GLY A 186 3.33 -11.68 15.91
N ALA A 187 2.93 -12.92 16.13
CA ALA A 187 3.63 -14.11 15.71
C ALA A 187 2.60 -15.19 15.39
N TRP A 188 3.03 -16.29 14.79
CA TRP A 188 2.15 -17.45 14.61
C TRP A 188 1.51 -17.86 15.96
N ALA A 189 0.20 -18.06 15.95
CA ALA A 189 -0.66 -18.31 17.11
C ALA A 189 -0.65 -17.19 18.19
N ARG A 190 -0.20 -15.98 17.83
CA ARG A 190 -0.21 -14.77 18.66
C ARG A 190 -0.39 -13.53 17.78
N GLU A 191 -1.26 -13.60 16.80
CA GLU A 191 -1.56 -12.53 15.86
C GLU A 191 -2.26 -11.36 16.55
N ALA A 192 -2.19 -10.18 15.93
CA ALA A 192 -2.95 -8.98 16.30
C ALA A 192 -2.80 -8.55 17.79
N GLN A 193 -1.58 -8.64 18.33
CA GLN A 193 -1.29 -8.04 19.64
C GLN A 193 -1.24 -6.52 19.50
N VAL A 194 -1.86 -5.81 20.43
CA VAL A 194 -1.92 -4.35 20.43
C VAL A 194 -0.70 -3.77 21.12
N ASP A 195 -0.04 -2.78 20.49
CA ASP A 195 0.99 -1.95 21.11
C ASP A 195 0.61 -0.47 21.04
N HIS A 196 0.94 0.27 22.09
CA HIS A 196 0.75 1.70 22.22
C HIS A 196 2.10 2.38 22.46
N THR A 197 2.47 3.32 21.60
CA THR A 197 3.71 4.09 21.72
C THR A 197 3.39 5.59 21.69
N LEU A 198 3.71 6.32 22.77
CA LEU A 198 3.71 7.78 22.71
C LEU A 198 4.92 8.22 21.89
N LEU A 199 4.66 8.86 20.75
CA LEU A 199 5.72 9.35 19.87
C LEU A 199 6.39 10.58 20.49
N THR A 200 7.71 10.58 20.44
CA THR A 200 8.58 11.68 20.86
C THR A 200 9.50 12.04 19.71
N HIS A 201 10.28 13.10 19.89
CA HIS A 201 11.25 13.55 18.90
C HIS A 201 12.10 12.41 18.32
N GLY A 202 12.19 12.33 16.99
CA GLY A 202 12.85 11.27 16.23
C GLY A 202 11.87 10.40 15.44
N SER A 203 12.32 9.24 15.00
CA SER A 203 11.54 8.35 14.12
C SER A 203 11.17 7.02 14.79
N LYS A 204 9.93 6.59 14.60
CA LYS A 204 9.43 5.23 14.85
C LYS A 204 8.94 4.66 13.53
N SER A 205 9.37 3.44 13.19
CA SER A 205 8.87 2.73 12.02
C SER A 205 8.08 1.48 12.43
N ILE A 206 7.01 1.20 11.68
CA ILE A 206 6.33 -0.08 11.60
C ILE A 206 6.62 -0.61 10.21
N GLU A 207 7.32 -1.74 10.10
CA GLU A 207 7.80 -2.18 8.79
C GLU A 207 7.97 -3.69 8.68
N SER A 208 7.81 -4.20 7.47
CA SER A 208 8.23 -5.54 7.09
C SER A 208 9.36 -5.46 6.07
N THR A 209 10.46 -6.16 6.37
CA THR A 209 11.59 -6.40 5.46
C THR A 209 11.79 -7.90 5.26
N ARG A 210 10.78 -8.70 5.62
CA ARG A 210 10.82 -10.15 5.64
C ARG A 210 10.39 -10.71 4.29
N GLU A 211 11.35 -11.20 3.52
CA GLU A 211 11.13 -11.74 2.18
C GLU A 211 10.45 -10.69 1.27
N VAL A 212 9.35 -11.04 0.61
CA VAL A 212 8.62 -10.18 -0.35
C VAL A 212 7.17 -9.97 0.06
N ARG A 213 6.83 -10.14 1.33
CA ARG A 213 5.44 -10.14 1.81
C ARG A 213 5.24 -9.39 3.12
N THR A 214 4.05 -8.87 3.31
CA THR A 214 3.51 -8.53 4.61
C THR A 214 3.33 -9.82 5.43
N THR A 215 3.77 -9.81 6.67
CA THR A 215 3.64 -10.95 7.59
C THR A 215 2.79 -10.58 8.80
N HIS A 216 2.41 -11.58 9.60
CA HIS A 216 1.71 -11.35 10.88
C HIS A 216 2.58 -10.69 11.96
N THR A 217 3.89 -10.48 11.70
CA THR A 217 4.78 -9.80 12.67
C THR A 217 4.50 -8.33 12.81
N GLU A 218 4.11 -7.67 11.72
CA GLU A 218 3.74 -6.27 11.69
C GLU A 218 2.54 -6.08 10.75
N ASN A 219 1.57 -5.28 11.18
CA ASN A 219 0.40 -4.99 10.35
C ASN A 219 0.60 -3.66 9.62
N PRO A 220 0.30 -3.55 8.31
CA PRO A 220 0.45 -2.31 7.53
C PRO A 220 -0.66 -1.29 7.84
N ALA A 221 -1.08 -1.19 9.09
CA ALA A 221 -2.11 -0.28 9.55
C ALA A 221 -1.78 0.31 10.92
N PHE A 222 -2.36 1.47 11.21
CA PHE A 222 -2.17 2.16 12.47
C PHE A 222 -3.41 2.97 12.87
N LEU A 223 -3.49 3.27 14.17
CA LEU A 223 -4.33 4.33 14.72
C LEU A 223 -3.41 5.37 15.37
N LEU A 224 -3.69 6.63 15.16
CA LEU A 224 -2.97 7.75 15.74
C LEU A 224 -3.96 8.62 16.51
N THR A 225 -3.91 8.53 17.85
CA THR A 225 -4.69 9.41 18.72
C THR A 225 -3.94 10.73 18.89
N LEU A 226 -4.60 11.84 18.59
CA LEU A 226 -4.05 13.19 18.69
C LEU A 226 -4.40 13.85 20.01
N ASN A 227 -3.51 14.70 20.53
CA ASN A 227 -3.69 15.50 21.73
C ASN A 227 -4.00 14.70 23.02
N SER A 228 -3.65 13.41 23.04
CA SER A 228 -3.87 12.52 24.18
C SER A 228 -2.77 11.47 24.27
N ASP A 229 -2.50 10.99 25.49
CA ASP A 229 -1.66 9.85 25.80
C ASP A 229 -2.48 8.58 26.12
N SER A 230 -3.81 8.65 25.94
CA SER A 230 -4.73 7.57 26.26
C SER A 230 -5.52 7.12 25.05
N PHE A 231 -5.54 5.82 24.81
CA PHE A 231 -6.38 5.19 23.80
C PHE A 231 -7.85 5.14 24.27
N SER A 232 -8.79 5.43 23.38
CA SER A 232 -10.22 5.30 23.63
C SER A 232 -10.96 4.83 22.39
N GLU A 233 -11.89 3.88 22.59
CA GLU A 233 -12.80 3.41 21.55
C GLU A 233 -13.91 4.41 21.21
N THR A 234 -14.29 5.28 22.16
CA THR A 234 -15.54 6.05 22.05
C THR A 234 -15.35 7.55 21.99
N CYS A 235 -14.18 8.07 22.33
CA CYS A 235 -13.93 9.51 22.38
C CYS A 235 -12.48 9.85 21.99
N GLY A 236 -12.25 11.13 21.67
CA GLY A 236 -10.95 11.65 21.25
C GLY A 236 -10.81 11.69 19.74
N GLU A 237 -9.82 12.42 19.30
CA GLU A 237 -9.47 12.60 17.89
C GLU A 237 -8.52 11.49 17.45
N VAL A 238 -8.92 10.74 16.43
CA VAL A 238 -8.16 9.60 15.91
C VAL A 238 -8.07 9.66 14.40
N ILE A 239 -6.86 9.51 13.89
CA ILE A 239 -6.57 9.21 12.49
C ILE A 239 -6.26 7.73 12.37
N ALA A 240 -6.91 7.03 11.43
CA ALA A 240 -6.55 5.67 11.06
C ALA A 240 -5.94 5.64 9.66
N GLY A 241 -4.93 4.81 9.49
CA GLY A 241 -4.28 4.59 8.21
C GLY A 241 -4.02 3.10 7.95
N ALA A 242 -4.20 2.68 6.69
CA ALA A 242 -3.90 1.33 6.24
C ALA A 242 -3.31 1.34 4.83
N LEU A 243 -2.21 0.61 4.60
CA LEU A 243 -1.59 0.50 3.29
C LEU A 243 -2.14 -0.75 2.56
N ALA A 244 -2.73 -0.56 1.39
CA ALA A 244 -3.22 -1.64 0.54
C ALA A 244 -2.07 -2.30 -0.23
N TRP A 245 -1.23 -3.03 0.49
CA TRP A 245 -0.04 -3.68 -0.05
C TRP A 245 0.24 -5.01 0.65
N SER A 246 0.51 -6.05 -0.12
CA SER A 246 0.82 -7.39 0.38
C SER A 246 2.33 -7.70 0.45
N GLY A 247 3.18 -6.81 -0.08
CA GLY A 247 4.64 -6.93 -0.05
C GLY A 247 5.28 -6.31 1.19
N ASN A 248 6.61 -6.15 1.16
CA ASN A 248 7.33 -5.41 2.19
C ASN A 248 6.85 -3.96 2.23
N PHE A 249 6.56 -3.46 3.42
CA PHE A 249 6.02 -2.12 3.64
C PHE A 249 6.79 -1.37 4.71
N ARG A 250 6.67 -0.05 4.70
CA ARG A 250 7.14 0.81 5.78
C ARG A 250 6.15 1.95 6.02
N LEU A 251 5.79 2.11 7.28
CA LEU A 251 5.10 3.28 7.83
C LEU A 251 6.09 3.96 8.76
N ASN A 252 6.58 5.14 8.39
CA ASN A 252 7.54 5.89 9.20
C ASN A 252 6.87 7.11 9.82
N PHE A 253 7.04 7.26 11.13
CA PHE A 253 6.50 8.34 11.96
C PHE A 253 7.67 9.15 12.48
N GLU A 254 7.90 10.33 11.90
CA GLU A 254 9.00 11.23 12.28
C GLU A 254 8.43 12.49 12.94
N VAL A 255 8.78 12.72 14.21
CA VAL A 255 8.49 13.96 14.93
C VAL A 255 9.71 14.85 14.87
N ASP A 256 9.61 16.02 14.25
CA ASP A 256 10.71 16.96 14.09
C ASP A 256 10.91 17.88 15.32
N GLU A 257 11.91 18.77 15.23
CA GLU A 257 12.26 19.73 16.29
C GLU A 257 11.21 20.82 16.54
N PHE A 258 10.13 20.84 15.75
CA PHE A 258 8.99 21.74 15.88
C PHE A 258 7.71 21.01 16.30
N ASP A 259 7.84 19.78 16.79
CA ASP A 259 6.73 18.89 17.20
C ASP A 259 5.76 18.58 16.06
N VAL A 260 6.19 18.67 14.79
CA VAL A 260 5.40 18.25 13.64
C VAL A 260 5.69 16.80 13.34
N LEU A 261 4.65 15.98 13.36
CA LEU A 261 4.71 14.58 12.93
C LEU A 261 4.57 14.50 11.40
N THR A 262 5.48 13.80 10.74
CA THR A 262 5.30 13.39 9.34
C THR A 262 5.14 11.89 9.28
N VAL A 263 4.05 11.41 8.67
CA VAL A 263 3.83 9.99 8.40
C VAL A 263 4.13 9.71 6.92
N LEU A 264 5.18 8.93 6.66
CA LEU A 264 5.45 8.37 5.33
C LEU A 264 4.95 6.95 5.28
N ALA A 265 4.16 6.62 4.27
CA ALA A 265 3.57 5.29 4.11
C ALA A 265 3.76 4.76 2.70
N GLY A 266 4.23 3.51 2.55
CA GLY A 266 4.42 2.92 1.23
C GLY A 266 5.16 1.59 1.24
N ALA A 267 5.53 1.12 0.05
CA ALA A 267 6.41 -0.02 -0.11
C ALA A 267 7.77 0.24 0.55
N ASN A 268 8.34 -0.80 1.18
CA ASN A 268 9.60 -0.64 1.92
C ASN A 268 10.77 -0.42 0.97
N PRO A 269 11.53 0.67 1.10
CA PRO A 269 12.68 0.93 0.24
C PRO A 269 13.93 0.13 0.61
N ASN A 270 13.90 -0.64 1.71
CA ASN A 270 15.06 -1.39 2.18
C ASN A 270 15.43 -2.51 1.21
N ALA A 271 16.70 -2.56 0.80
CA ALA A 271 17.25 -3.52 -0.15
C ALA A 271 16.46 -3.63 -1.47
N SER A 272 15.80 -2.54 -1.86
CA SER A 272 14.94 -2.46 -3.04
C SER A 272 15.24 -1.17 -3.81
N GLU A 273 15.26 -1.29 -5.13
CA GLU A 273 15.29 -0.15 -6.06
C GLU A 273 14.50 -0.53 -7.30
N TYR A 274 13.88 0.46 -7.94
CA TYR A 274 13.13 0.23 -9.16
C TYR A 274 13.74 1.05 -10.30
N ARG A 275 14.16 0.36 -11.36
CA ARG A 275 14.70 1.00 -12.56
C ARG A 275 13.59 1.27 -13.57
N LEU A 276 13.19 2.53 -13.68
CA LEU A 276 12.12 2.99 -14.55
C LEU A 276 12.71 3.46 -15.89
N ARG A 277 12.35 2.78 -16.98
CA ARG A 277 12.83 3.08 -18.32
C ARG A 277 12.18 4.35 -18.91
N PRO A 278 12.76 4.95 -19.97
CA PRO A 278 12.11 6.04 -20.66
C PRO A 278 10.69 5.71 -21.11
N GLY A 279 9.73 6.57 -20.75
CA GLY A 279 8.31 6.42 -21.06
C GLY A 279 7.51 5.51 -20.12
N GLU A 280 8.18 4.77 -19.24
CA GLU A 280 7.52 3.93 -18.25
C GLU A 280 6.92 4.75 -17.11
N THR A 281 5.92 4.14 -16.48
CA THR A 281 5.20 4.70 -15.33
C THR A 281 5.24 3.69 -14.18
N PHE A 282 5.49 4.16 -12.97
CA PHE A 282 5.41 3.41 -11.73
C PHE A 282 4.27 3.95 -10.87
N THR A 283 3.38 3.08 -10.44
CA THR A 283 2.28 3.45 -9.53
C THR A 283 2.56 2.82 -8.16
N THR A 284 2.55 3.64 -7.12
CA THR A 284 2.74 3.17 -5.75
C THR A 284 1.49 2.45 -5.23
N PRO A 285 1.60 1.60 -4.18
CA PRO A 285 0.44 1.08 -3.48
C PRO A 285 -0.48 2.19 -2.97
N GLU A 286 -1.76 1.88 -2.78
CA GLU A 286 -2.73 2.84 -2.26
C GLU A 286 -2.64 2.92 -0.73
N MET A 287 -2.59 4.14 -0.18
CA MET A 287 -2.70 4.40 1.26
C MET A 287 -4.11 4.90 1.57
N ILE A 288 -4.73 4.32 2.57
CA ILE A 288 -6.12 4.55 2.98
C ILE A 288 -6.10 5.33 4.29
N TYR A 289 -6.83 6.44 4.36
CA TYR A 289 -6.92 7.29 5.54
C TYR A 289 -8.37 7.57 5.94
N THR A 290 -8.63 7.67 7.23
CA THR A 290 -9.84 8.24 7.79
C THR A 290 -9.56 9.01 9.07
N HIS A 291 -10.49 9.86 9.47
CA HIS A 291 -10.42 10.66 10.69
C HIS A 291 -11.74 10.57 11.46
N SER A 292 -11.68 10.63 12.79
CA SER A 292 -12.84 10.61 13.66
C SER A 292 -12.62 11.35 14.96
N PHE A 293 -13.61 12.09 15.44
CA PHE A 293 -13.66 12.62 16.80
C PHE A 293 -14.35 11.67 17.80
N CYS A 294 -14.81 10.51 17.33
CA CYS A 294 -15.50 9.51 18.13
C CYS A 294 -14.59 8.31 18.49
N GLY A 295 -13.32 8.60 18.75
CA GLY A 295 -12.31 7.60 19.11
C GLY A 295 -11.99 6.58 18.01
N ALA A 296 -11.27 5.54 18.39
CA ALA A 296 -10.84 4.47 17.50
C ALA A 296 -12.02 3.71 16.86
N GLY A 297 -13.10 3.48 17.61
CA GLY A 297 -14.30 2.84 17.10
C GLY A 297 -15.00 3.66 16.01
N GLY A 298 -14.94 5.00 16.07
CA GLY A 298 -15.43 5.87 15.00
C GLY A 298 -14.63 5.70 13.72
N ALA A 299 -13.30 5.76 13.81
CA ALA A 299 -12.41 5.55 12.66
C ALA A 299 -12.54 4.14 12.09
N SER A 300 -12.64 3.12 12.95
CA SER A 300 -12.83 1.72 12.57
C SER A 300 -14.13 1.51 11.78
N ARG A 301 -15.25 2.09 12.21
CA ARG A 301 -16.53 2.00 11.48
C ARG A 301 -16.45 2.63 10.10
N ASN A 302 -15.79 3.78 9.95
CA ASN A 302 -15.55 4.38 8.63
C ASN A 302 -14.83 3.40 7.69
N LEU A 303 -13.75 2.77 8.16
CA LEU A 303 -12.99 1.78 7.37
C LEU A 303 -13.82 0.51 7.08
N HIS A 304 -14.64 0.04 8.02
CA HIS A 304 -15.52 -1.12 7.80
C HIS A 304 -16.58 -0.83 6.74
N ASP A 305 -17.18 0.36 6.76
CA ASP A 305 -18.17 0.75 5.76
C ASP A 305 -17.54 0.89 4.39
N TRP A 306 -16.35 1.51 4.31
CA TRP A 306 -15.57 1.59 3.09
C TRP A 306 -15.17 0.20 2.57
N ALA A 307 -14.68 -0.67 3.44
CA ALA A 307 -14.27 -2.02 3.05
C ALA A 307 -15.45 -2.83 2.48
N ARG A 308 -16.63 -2.76 3.11
CA ARG A 308 -17.83 -3.43 2.60
C ARG A 308 -18.27 -2.90 1.24
N ASN A 309 -18.19 -1.59 1.02
CA ASN A 309 -18.71 -0.96 -0.19
C ASN A 309 -17.70 -1.03 -1.35
N TYR A 310 -16.39 -0.98 -1.08
CA TYR A 310 -15.34 -0.77 -2.10
C TYR A 310 -14.12 -1.67 -1.96
N GLY A 311 -13.74 -2.07 -0.75
CA GLY A 311 -12.46 -2.75 -0.49
C GLY A 311 -12.53 -4.28 -0.60
N VAL A 312 -13.68 -4.89 -0.40
CA VAL A 312 -13.86 -6.35 -0.34
C VAL A 312 -14.82 -6.82 -1.42
N TYR A 313 -14.40 -7.82 -2.19
CA TYR A 313 -15.27 -8.48 -3.14
C TYR A 313 -16.46 -9.12 -2.40
N HIS A 314 -17.68 -8.87 -2.87
CA HIS A 314 -18.90 -9.31 -2.20
C HIS A 314 -19.02 -8.88 -0.72
N GLY A 315 -18.53 -7.68 -0.36
CA GLY A 315 -18.42 -7.20 1.01
C GLY A 315 -19.72 -7.11 1.81
N HIS A 316 -20.89 -7.17 1.15
CA HIS A 316 -22.22 -7.22 1.77
C HIS A 316 -22.78 -8.65 1.97
N GLU A 317 -22.10 -9.66 1.42
CA GLU A 317 -22.52 -11.04 1.63
C GLU A 317 -22.04 -11.56 2.99
N ALA A 318 -22.85 -12.40 3.61
CA ALA A 318 -22.45 -13.06 4.85
C ALA A 318 -21.30 -14.05 4.57
N VAL A 319 -20.26 -13.96 5.39
CA VAL A 319 -19.16 -14.93 5.35
C VAL A 319 -19.67 -16.25 5.94
N PRO A 320 -19.59 -17.39 5.22
CA PRO A 320 -20.08 -18.66 5.73
C PRO A 320 -19.26 -19.13 6.92
N THR A 321 -19.94 -19.72 7.91
CA THR A 321 -19.27 -20.48 8.96
C THR A 321 -18.70 -21.76 8.38
N LEU A 322 -17.41 -22.09 8.68
CA LEU A 322 -16.75 -23.22 8.04
C LEU A 322 -16.02 -24.14 9.02
N LEU A 323 -15.88 -25.39 8.61
CA LEU A 323 -14.93 -26.36 9.17
C LEU A 323 -13.79 -26.56 8.14
N ASN A 324 -12.55 -26.27 8.57
CA ASN A 324 -11.34 -26.60 7.83
C ASN A 324 -10.79 -27.93 8.32
N SER A 325 -10.35 -28.81 7.41
CA SER A 325 -9.85 -30.13 7.77
C SER A 325 -8.49 -30.15 8.47
N TRP A 326 -7.71 -29.05 8.42
CA TRP A 326 -6.32 -29.03 8.84
C TRP A 326 -6.11 -29.46 10.29
N GLU A 327 -6.65 -28.73 11.25
CA GLU A 327 -6.42 -29.02 12.67
C GLU A 327 -7.04 -30.35 13.12
N GLY A 328 -8.03 -30.85 12.38
CA GLY A 328 -8.67 -32.15 12.71
C GLY A 328 -7.95 -33.37 12.14
N ALA A 329 -7.25 -33.23 10.99
CA ALA A 329 -6.70 -34.37 10.28
C ALA A 329 -5.27 -34.19 9.79
N TYR A 330 -4.78 -32.94 9.65
CA TYR A 330 -3.50 -32.62 9.00
C TYR A 330 -3.36 -33.39 7.67
N PHE A 331 -2.25 -34.08 7.43
CA PHE A 331 -2.02 -34.90 6.24
C PHE A 331 -2.64 -36.32 6.30
N LYS A 332 -3.25 -36.70 7.46
CA LYS A 332 -3.72 -38.08 7.71
C LYS A 332 -5.22 -38.22 7.45
N PHE A 333 -5.61 -38.16 6.21
CA PHE A 333 -6.99 -38.35 5.80
C PHE A 333 -7.12 -39.21 4.54
N ASP A 334 -8.31 -39.77 4.35
CA ASP A 334 -8.83 -40.37 3.15
C ASP A 334 -10.28 -39.89 2.94
N ALA A 335 -10.94 -40.37 1.89
CA ALA A 335 -12.31 -40.02 1.59
C ALA A 335 -13.28 -40.33 2.73
N LYS A 336 -13.04 -41.38 3.52
CA LYS A 336 -13.90 -41.77 4.65
C LYS A 336 -13.80 -40.73 5.79
N VAL A 337 -12.59 -40.33 6.15
CA VAL A 337 -12.35 -39.31 7.18
C VAL A 337 -12.97 -38.00 6.77
N LEU A 338 -12.80 -37.53 5.53
CA LEU A 338 -13.38 -36.29 5.04
C LEU A 338 -14.91 -36.31 5.05
N LYS A 339 -15.53 -37.43 4.63
CA LYS A 339 -17.00 -37.58 4.68
C LYS A 339 -17.53 -37.52 6.11
N GLN A 340 -16.84 -38.11 7.09
CA GLN A 340 -17.22 -37.99 8.48
C GLN A 340 -17.14 -36.53 8.96
N MET A 341 -16.06 -35.80 8.65
CA MET A 341 -15.93 -34.40 9.00
C MET A 341 -17.02 -33.53 8.35
N ILE A 342 -17.42 -33.86 7.12
CA ILE A 342 -18.53 -33.18 6.41
C ILE A 342 -19.86 -33.45 7.13
N ASP A 343 -20.12 -34.71 7.55
CA ASP A 343 -21.33 -35.06 8.30
C ASP A 343 -21.39 -34.34 9.66
N ASP A 344 -20.25 -34.26 10.35
CA ASP A 344 -20.13 -33.54 11.63
C ASP A 344 -20.39 -32.04 11.43
N ALA A 345 -19.76 -31.40 10.42
CA ALA A 345 -19.97 -30.01 10.06
C ALA A 345 -21.46 -29.70 9.78
N ALA A 346 -22.11 -30.55 8.97
CA ALA A 346 -23.53 -30.42 8.65
C ALA A 346 -24.42 -30.56 9.89
N SER A 347 -24.08 -31.52 10.75
CA SER A 347 -24.87 -31.76 12.01
C SER A 347 -24.75 -30.59 12.99
N MET A 348 -23.62 -29.87 12.97
CA MET A 348 -23.38 -28.68 13.78
C MET A 348 -24.01 -27.39 13.19
N GLY A 349 -24.59 -27.48 11.99
CA GLY A 349 -25.18 -26.32 11.32
C GLY A 349 -24.16 -25.37 10.67
N LEU A 350 -22.95 -25.85 10.37
CA LEU A 350 -21.97 -25.08 9.60
C LEU A 350 -22.40 -24.98 8.14
N GLU A 351 -21.85 -24.00 7.41
CA GLU A 351 -22.29 -23.66 6.05
C GLU A 351 -21.29 -24.09 4.98
N MET A 352 -20.03 -24.40 5.37
CA MET A 352 -18.96 -24.72 4.45
C MET A 352 -17.99 -25.74 5.03
N PHE A 353 -17.46 -26.62 4.18
CA PHE A 353 -16.33 -27.48 4.48
C PHE A 353 -15.14 -27.12 3.59
N VAL A 354 -13.95 -26.96 4.17
CA VAL A 354 -12.71 -26.66 3.44
C VAL A 354 -11.75 -27.83 3.56
N LEU A 355 -11.37 -28.42 2.41
CA LEU A 355 -10.30 -29.40 2.31
C LEU A 355 -8.97 -28.66 2.25
N ASP A 356 -8.18 -28.79 3.30
CA ASP A 356 -6.87 -28.16 3.44
C ASP A 356 -5.73 -28.98 2.81
N ASP A 357 -4.48 -28.66 3.13
CA ASP A 357 -3.25 -29.23 2.57
C ASP A 357 -3.23 -30.78 2.63
N GLY A 358 -2.61 -31.39 1.63
CA GLY A 358 -2.39 -32.85 1.61
C GLY A 358 -3.24 -33.65 0.63
N TRP A 359 -4.10 -33.03 -0.16
CA TRP A 359 -5.00 -33.69 -1.11
C TRP A 359 -4.35 -34.06 -2.46
N PHE A 360 -3.12 -33.60 -2.73
CA PHE A 360 -2.48 -33.62 -4.04
C PHE A 360 -1.15 -34.40 -4.07
N GLY A 361 -0.62 -34.56 -5.28
CA GLY A 361 0.65 -35.19 -5.59
C GLY A 361 0.57 -36.73 -5.68
N ASN A 362 1.02 -37.29 -6.80
CA ASN A 362 1.06 -38.74 -7.01
C ASN A 362 2.49 -39.28 -7.02
N LYS A 363 3.39 -38.71 -7.80
CA LYS A 363 4.83 -39.08 -7.79
C LYS A 363 5.48 -38.71 -6.47
N TYR A 364 5.15 -37.52 -5.95
CA TYR A 364 5.61 -36.99 -4.69
C TYR A 364 4.40 -36.67 -3.80
N PRO A 365 3.80 -37.70 -3.13
CA PRO A 365 2.59 -37.48 -2.34
C PRO A 365 2.76 -36.43 -1.25
N ARG A 366 1.81 -35.50 -1.15
CA ARG A 366 1.77 -34.49 -0.09
C ARG A 366 1.31 -35.09 1.25
N ASN A 367 2.18 -35.90 1.84
CA ASN A 367 1.96 -36.56 3.15
C ASN A 367 2.68 -35.85 4.30
N ASN A 368 3.41 -34.79 3.99
CA ASN A 368 4.10 -33.86 4.90
C ASN A 368 4.54 -32.62 4.12
N SER A 369 5.12 -31.62 4.80
CA SER A 369 5.53 -30.35 4.20
C SER A 369 6.74 -30.41 3.27
N ASN A 370 7.39 -31.56 3.09
CA ASN A 370 8.69 -31.66 2.41
C ASN A 370 8.60 -32.08 0.94
N ALA A 371 7.41 -32.40 0.45
CA ALA A 371 7.23 -32.87 -0.91
C ALA A 371 5.84 -32.50 -1.47
N GLY A 372 5.73 -32.49 -2.79
CA GLY A 372 4.48 -32.44 -3.54
C GLY A 372 3.87 -31.06 -3.73
N LEU A 373 4.31 -30.02 -3.03
CA LEU A 373 3.77 -28.66 -3.24
C LEU A 373 4.08 -28.19 -4.66
N GLY A 374 3.04 -27.73 -5.37
CA GLY A 374 3.08 -27.40 -6.79
C GLY A 374 2.49 -28.46 -7.70
N ASP A 375 2.36 -29.72 -7.22
CA ASP A 375 1.78 -30.84 -7.97
C ASP A 375 0.28 -30.95 -7.69
N TRP A 376 -0.51 -30.04 -8.27
CA TRP A 376 -1.96 -29.90 -7.99
C TRP A 376 -2.84 -31.01 -8.61
N GLN A 377 -2.28 -32.21 -8.77
CA GLN A 377 -3.07 -33.37 -9.16
C GLN A 377 -3.56 -34.15 -7.94
N VAL A 378 -4.83 -34.50 -7.95
CA VAL A 378 -5.46 -35.28 -6.86
C VAL A 378 -4.64 -36.51 -6.52
N ASN A 379 -4.37 -36.70 -5.24
CA ASN A 379 -3.72 -37.91 -4.73
C ASN A 379 -4.69 -39.12 -4.85
N ALA A 380 -4.48 -39.96 -5.81
CA ALA A 380 -5.35 -41.12 -6.10
C ALA A 380 -5.40 -42.15 -4.97
N ALA A 381 -4.37 -42.23 -4.12
CA ALA A 381 -4.37 -43.14 -2.98
C ALA A 381 -5.27 -42.67 -1.84
N LYS A 382 -5.36 -41.33 -1.61
CA LYS A 382 -6.22 -40.75 -0.60
C LYS A 382 -7.66 -40.55 -1.08
N LEU A 383 -7.81 -40.12 -2.33
CA LEU A 383 -9.08 -39.73 -2.94
C LEU A 383 -9.25 -40.47 -4.30
N PRO A 384 -9.48 -41.79 -4.30
CA PRO A 384 -9.54 -42.59 -5.54
C PRO A 384 -10.71 -42.17 -6.45
N GLU A 385 -11.77 -41.60 -5.91
CA GLU A 385 -12.94 -41.12 -6.65
C GLU A 385 -12.82 -39.64 -7.06
N GLY A 386 -11.68 -38.96 -6.72
CA GLY A 386 -11.41 -37.57 -7.04
C GLY A 386 -12.00 -36.57 -6.05
N ILE A 387 -11.67 -35.27 -6.28
CA ILE A 387 -12.17 -34.17 -5.47
C ILE A 387 -13.68 -33.93 -5.70
N ASP A 388 -14.14 -34.08 -6.94
CA ASP A 388 -15.54 -33.85 -7.30
C ASP A 388 -16.48 -34.74 -6.48
N HIS A 389 -16.04 -35.93 -6.11
CA HIS A 389 -16.79 -36.84 -5.26
C HIS A 389 -16.97 -36.27 -3.83
N ILE A 390 -15.90 -35.69 -3.25
CA ILE A 390 -15.94 -35.08 -1.93
C ILE A 390 -16.76 -33.79 -1.96
N ALA A 391 -16.57 -32.94 -2.98
CA ALA A 391 -17.33 -31.73 -3.18
C ALA A 391 -18.83 -32.01 -3.31
N SER A 392 -19.19 -33.01 -4.16
CA SER A 392 -20.58 -33.45 -4.34
C SER A 392 -21.18 -33.99 -3.04
N TYR A 393 -20.39 -34.70 -2.22
CA TYR A 393 -20.84 -35.15 -0.91
C TYR A 393 -21.12 -33.98 0.04
N ALA A 394 -20.24 -32.97 0.12
CA ALA A 394 -20.47 -31.77 0.90
C ALA A 394 -21.76 -31.04 0.44
N HIS A 395 -21.91 -30.85 -0.87
CA HIS A 395 -23.13 -30.26 -1.45
C HIS A 395 -24.40 -31.05 -1.12
N SER A 396 -24.34 -32.40 -1.11
CA SER A 396 -25.47 -33.25 -0.74
C SER A 396 -25.91 -33.08 0.72
N LYS A 397 -25.01 -32.57 1.58
CA LYS A 397 -25.29 -32.25 2.99
C LYS A 397 -25.68 -30.78 3.20
N GLY A 398 -25.81 -30.00 2.12
CA GLY A 398 -26.14 -28.58 2.16
C GLY A 398 -24.96 -27.64 2.45
N LEU A 399 -23.73 -28.16 2.47
CA LEU A 399 -22.52 -27.36 2.68
C LEU A 399 -21.94 -26.85 1.37
N LYS A 400 -21.37 -25.63 1.37
CA LYS A 400 -20.42 -25.19 0.35
C LYS A 400 -19.12 -25.99 0.50
N PHE A 401 -18.34 -26.09 -0.59
CA PHE A 401 -17.02 -26.75 -0.59
C PHE A 401 -15.94 -25.76 -0.95
N GLY A 402 -14.84 -25.77 -0.22
CA GLY A 402 -13.62 -25.02 -0.50
C GLY A 402 -12.39 -25.93 -0.54
N ILE A 403 -11.35 -25.49 -1.20
CA ILE A 403 -10.08 -26.21 -1.31
C ILE A 403 -8.91 -25.27 -1.08
N TRP A 404 -7.91 -25.73 -0.33
CA TRP A 404 -6.68 -25.00 -0.08
C TRP A 404 -5.67 -25.19 -1.21
N ILE A 405 -5.03 -24.10 -1.62
CA ILE A 405 -3.87 -24.05 -2.49
C ILE A 405 -2.84 -23.05 -1.98
N GLU A 406 -1.56 -23.30 -2.21
CA GLU A 406 -0.42 -22.41 -1.93
C GLU A 406 0.34 -22.18 -3.25
N PRO A 407 -0.19 -21.31 -4.14
CA PRO A 407 0.23 -21.24 -5.53
C PRO A 407 1.58 -20.55 -5.75
N GLU A 408 2.04 -19.75 -4.78
CA GLU A 408 3.30 -19.00 -4.84
C GLU A 408 4.54 -19.84 -4.54
N MET A 409 4.36 -21.06 -4.00
CA MET A 409 5.46 -21.87 -3.51
C MET A 409 5.50 -23.26 -4.19
N VAL A 410 6.69 -23.86 -4.21
CA VAL A 410 6.93 -25.18 -4.76
C VAL A 410 7.96 -25.96 -3.91
N ASN A 411 7.74 -27.24 -3.66
CA ASN A 411 8.79 -28.04 -3.03
C ASN A 411 9.91 -28.39 -4.02
N PRO A 412 11.17 -28.44 -3.59
CA PRO A 412 12.25 -29.05 -4.36
C PRO A 412 11.92 -30.48 -4.83
N LYS A 413 11.19 -31.21 -3.98
CA LYS A 413 10.71 -32.56 -4.28
C LYS A 413 9.27 -32.49 -4.79
N SER A 414 9.12 -32.09 -6.07
CA SER A 414 7.87 -32.04 -6.81
C SER A 414 8.09 -32.25 -8.30
N GLU A 415 7.07 -32.71 -9.02
CA GLU A 415 7.13 -32.82 -10.49
C GLU A 415 7.22 -31.43 -11.15
N LEU A 416 6.61 -30.42 -10.56
CA LEU A 416 6.68 -29.03 -11.05
C LEU A 416 8.12 -28.52 -11.05
N ALA A 417 8.84 -28.70 -9.94
CA ALA A 417 10.24 -28.28 -9.84
C ALA A 417 11.17 -29.03 -10.81
N GLU A 418 10.89 -30.31 -11.08
CA GLU A 418 11.63 -31.11 -12.07
C GLU A 418 11.39 -30.61 -13.50
N LYS A 419 10.13 -30.27 -13.83
CA LYS A 419 9.73 -29.84 -15.18
C LYS A 419 10.11 -28.40 -15.49
N HIS A 420 10.05 -27.55 -14.47
CA HIS A 420 10.19 -26.09 -14.60
C HIS A 420 11.16 -25.49 -13.58
N PRO A 421 12.45 -25.90 -13.58
CA PRO A 421 13.44 -25.31 -12.68
C PRO A 421 13.72 -23.84 -12.99
N ASP A 422 13.34 -23.36 -14.18
CA ASP A 422 13.41 -21.99 -14.66
C ASP A 422 12.29 -21.08 -14.08
N TRP A 423 11.29 -21.64 -13.43
CA TRP A 423 10.20 -20.89 -12.77
C TRP A 423 10.50 -20.51 -11.33
N ILE A 424 11.62 -20.98 -10.78
CA ILE A 424 12.00 -20.75 -9.38
C ILE A 424 12.79 -19.45 -9.26
N VAL A 425 12.38 -18.57 -8.35
CA VAL A 425 13.12 -17.36 -8.01
C VAL A 425 14.47 -17.76 -7.42
N ARG A 426 15.53 -17.35 -8.08
CA ARG A 426 16.89 -17.76 -7.75
C ARG A 426 17.86 -16.61 -7.97
N PRO A 427 18.70 -16.29 -6.98
CA PRO A 427 19.78 -15.33 -7.18
C PRO A 427 20.77 -15.83 -8.24
N PRO A 428 21.30 -14.96 -9.11
CA PRO A 428 22.28 -15.38 -10.11
C PRO A 428 23.47 -16.09 -9.46
N LYS A 429 23.86 -17.26 -10.02
CA LYS A 429 25.02 -18.06 -9.58
C LYS A 429 24.92 -18.57 -8.12
N ARG A 430 23.75 -18.68 -7.55
CA ARG A 430 23.52 -19.18 -6.20
C ARG A 430 22.38 -20.20 -6.18
N GLU A 431 22.35 -21.03 -5.14
CA GLU A 431 21.19 -21.88 -4.87
C GLU A 431 19.98 -21.03 -4.50
N ALA A 432 18.80 -21.50 -4.88
CA ALA A 432 17.56 -20.87 -4.45
C ALA A 432 17.40 -21.05 -2.92
N PRO A 433 17.15 -19.97 -2.16
CA PRO A 433 16.88 -20.10 -0.73
C PRO A 433 15.57 -20.86 -0.50
N THR A 434 15.51 -21.62 0.57
CA THR A 434 14.30 -22.33 0.99
C THR A 434 13.79 -21.82 2.32
N THR A 435 12.47 -21.67 2.43
CA THR A 435 11.76 -21.51 3.69
C THR A 435 10.74 -22.65 3.79
N ARG A 436 10.67 -23.36 4.92
CA ARG A 436 9.79 -24.53 5.08
C ARG A 436 10.03 -25.65 4.02
N ASN A 437 11.26 -25.80 3.53
CA ASN A 437 11.61 -26.66 2.38
C ASN A 437 10.84 -26.34 1.08
N GLN A 438 10.54 -25.08 0.87
CA GLN A 438 9.82 -24.58 -0.30
C GLN A 438 10.67 -23.52 -1.01
N TRP A 439 10.55 -23.45 -2.32
CA TRP A 439 11.07 -22.40 -3.19
C TRP A 439 9.93 -21.48 -3.61
N LEU A 440 10.26 -20.23 -3.87
CA LEU A 440 9.33 -19.25 -4.41
C LEU A 440 9.25 -19.37 -5.93
N LEU A 441 8.04 -19.40 -6.49
CA LEU A 441 7.81 -19.30 -7.94
C LEU A 441 7.89 -17.84 -8.40
N ASP A 442 8.42 -17.62 -9.60
CA ASP A 442 8.49 -16.30 -10.23
C ASP A 442 7.12 -15.89 -10.80
N LEU A 443 6.28 -15.33 -9.96
CA LEU A 443 4.96 -14.80 -10.34
C LEU A 443 5.01 -13.58 -11.27
N THR A 444 6.20 -13.04 -11.58
CA THR A 444 6.35 -12.05 -12.65
C THR A 444 6.40 -12.68 -14.04
N ASN A 445 6.62 -13.99 -14.12
CA ASN A 445 6.62 -14.75 -15.36
C ASN A 445 5.18 -15.09 -15.80
N PRO A 446 4.72 -14.63 -16.98
CA PRO A 446 3.36 -14.92 -17.45
C PRO A 446 3.02 -16.42 -17.51
N LYS A 447 3.99 -17.29 -17.83
CA LYS A 447 3.77 -18.75 -17.87
C LYS A 447 3.48 -19.32 -16.48
N VAL A 448 4.07 -18.74 -15.43
CA VAL A 448 3.78 -19.13 -14.04
C VAL A 448 2.39 -18.65 -13.66
N GLN A 449 2.03 -17.42 -14.06
CA GLN A 449 0.68 -16.91 -13.86
C GLN A 449 -0.36 -17.80 -14.53
N ASP A 450 -0.16 -18.15 -15.81
CA ASP A 450 -1.06 -19.03 -16.57
C ASP A 450 -1.18 -20.44 -15.96
N PHE A 451 -0.14 -20.92 -15.27
CA PHE A 451 -0.18 -22.20 -14.56
C PHE A 451 -0.98 -22.14 -13.26
N VAL A 452 -0.91 -21.00 -12.58
CA VAL A 452 -1.55 -20.80 -11.27
C VAL A 452 -3.04 -20.47 -11.41
N PHE A 453 -3.42 -19.72 -12.44
CA PHE A 453 -4.79 -19.25 -12.73
C PHE A 453 -5.46 -20.07 -13.83
#